data_668abf8ce6b930d4552e6221d3814095
#
_entry.id   668abf8ce6b930d4552e6221d3814095
#
_cell.length_a   1.000
_cell.length_b   1.000
_cell.length_c   1.000
_cell.angle_alpha   90.00
_cell.angle_beta   90.00
_cell.angle_gamma   90.00
#
_symmetry.space_group_name_H-M   'P 1'
#
loop_
_entity.id
_entity.type
_entity.pdbx_description
1 polymer ?
#
loop_
_entity_poly.entity_id
_entity_poly.type
_entity_poly.pdbx_seq_one_letter_code
_entity_poly.pdbx_strand_id
1 'polypeptide(L)'
;MRVALISPPQHESFTDLLCELHAYYNEGSSVPREMVRAHLIDNLLGAESPLRLVVAHDDDGQVFGLAAISLTYSLVDPTPEQRRHCQLKELYVRSSKRRLGIGKAIMSWVARYAADNGCRRIDWPVKATNARGIAFYEGLGAQQVVERLSFRLSEPNLSELAGKSSG
;
A
#
# COMPACT_ATOMS: atom_id res chain seq x y z
N MET A 1 10.51 16.69 -7.57
CA MET A 1 9.72 15.54 -7.06
C MET A 1 9.18 15.89 -5.69
N ARG A 2 7.90 15.72 -5.48
CA ARG A 2 7.19 15.91 -4.21
C ARG A 2 6.58 14.58 -3.76
N VAL A 3 6.37 14.43 -2.45
CA VAL A 3 5.63 13.30 -1.88
C VAL A 3 4.50 13.87 -1.05
N ALA A 4 3.27 13.46 -1.33
CA ALA A 4 2.05 13.96 -0.69
C ALA A 4 0.92 12.91 -0.74
N LEU A 5 -0.18 13.17 -0.05
CA LEU A 5 -1.44 12.48 -0.33
C LEU A 5 -1.90 12.81 -1.75
N ILE A 6 -2.48 11.82 -2.42
CA ILE A 6 -2.99 11.98 -3.79
C ILE A 6 -4.06 13.09 -3.85
N SER A 7 -4.09 13.81 -4.95
CA SER A 7 -5.11 14.82 -5.27
C SER A 7 -5.54 14.70 -6.74
N PRO A 8 -6.63 15.35 -7.16
CA PRO A 8 -7.20 15.16 -8.49
C PRO A 8 -6.22 15.27 -9.66
N PRO A 9 -5.25 16.20 -9.69
CA PRO A 9 -4.29 16.28 -10.81
C PRO A 9 -3.45 15.02 -11.03
N GLN A 10 -3.29 14.18 -10.02
CA GLN A 10 -2.51 12.94 -10.12
C GLN A 10 -3.34 11.71 -10.53
N HIS A 11 -4.69 11.78 -10.55
CA HIS A 11 -5.56 10.61 -10.72
C HIS A 11 -5.27 9.83 -12.01
N GLU A 12 -5.08 10.52 -13.12
CA GLU A 12 -4.84 9.86 -14.42
C GLU A 12 -3.49 9.12 -14.42
N SER A 13 -2.41 9.80 -13.98
CA SER A 13 -1.10 9.18 -13.90
C SER A 13 -1.04 8.07 -12.83
N PHE A 14 -1.80 8.20 -11.76
CA PHE A 14 -1.93 7.17 -10.74
C PHE A 14 -2.68 5.95 -11.29
N THR A 15 -3.73 6.15 -12.10
CA THR A 15 -4.42 5.07 -12.80
C THR A 15 -3.46 4.26 -13.67
N ASP A 16 -2.60 4.95 -14.44
CA ASP A 16 -1.57 4.28 -15.26
C ASP A 16 -0.58 3.49 -14.41
N LEU A 17 -0.20 4.02 -13.23
CA LEU A 17 0.66 3.30 -12.30
C LEU A 17 -0.04 2.07 -11.69
N LEU A 18 -1.34 2.14 -11.41
CA LEU A 18 -2.12 0.98 -10.98
C LEU A 18 -2.23 -0.09 -12.07
N CYS A 19 -2.35 0.28 -13.33
CA CYS A 19 -2.28 -0.68 -14.44
C CYS A 19 -0.92 -1.39 -14.48
N GLU A 20 0.17 -0.65 -14.29
CA GLU A 20 1.52 -1.23 -14.21
C GLU A 20 1.65 -2.18 -12.99
N LEU A 21 1.12 -1.78 -11.85
CA LEU A 21 1.10 -2.60 -10.63
C LEU A 21 0.29 -3.89 -10.81
N HIS A 22 -0.89 -3.79 -11.44
CA HIS A 22 -1.71 -4.96 -11.78
C HIS A 22 -0.92 -5.96 -12.64
N ALA A 23 -0.30 -5.48 -13.72
CA ALA A 23 0.51 -6.31 -14.60
C ALA A 23 1.71 -6.95 -13.87
N TYR A 24 2.32 -6.22 -12.94
CA TYR A 24 3.42 -6.72 -12.12
C TYR A 24 3.01 -7.94 -11.26
N TYR A 25 1.82 -7.88 -10.63
CA TYR A 25 1.33 -8.98 -9.79
C TYR A 25 0.66 -10.12 -10.56
N ASN A 26 0.24 -9.89 -11.79
CA ASN A 26 -0.54 -10.83 -12.59
C ASN A 26 0.18 -11.26 -13.87
N GLU A 27 1.52 -11.37 -13.81
CA GLU A 27 2.36 -11.92 -14.87
C GLU A 27 2.16 -11.26 -16.24
N GLY A 28 2.01 -9.93 -16.24
CA GLY A 28 1.84 -9.14 -17.45
C GLY A 28 0.41 -9.11 -18.00
N SER A 29 -0.56 -9.73 -17.31
CA SER A 29 -1.97 -9.59 -17.69
C SER A 29 -2.43 -8.13 -17.61
N SER A 30 -3.43 -7.77 -18.40
CA SER A 30 -4.00 -6.43 -18.41
C SER A 30 -5.49 -6.46 -18.13
N VAL A 31 -5.98 -5.39 -17.53
CA VAL A 31 -7.40 -5.07 -17.37
C VAL A 31 -7.70 -3.75 -18.07
N PRO A 32 -8.94 -3.49 -18.49
CA PRO A 32 -9.32 -2.22 -19.08
C PRO A 32 -8.95 -1.06 -18.14
N ARG A 33 -8.27 -0.04 -18.67
CA ARG A 33 -7.84 1.14 -17.88
C ARG A 33 -9.01 1.84 -17.19
N GLU A 34 -10.17 1.90 -17.86
CA GLU A 34 -11.38 2.50 -17.29
C GLU A 34 -11.87 1.75 -16.05
N MET A 35 -11.72 0.43 -16.02
CA MET A 35 -12.04 -0.39 -14.84
C MET A 35 -11.11 -0.03 -13.67
N VAL A 36 -9.81 0.14 -13.94
CA VAL A 36 -8.82 0.56 -12.93
C VAL A 36 -9.13 1.97 -12.42
N ARG A 37 -9.50 2.88 -13.33
CA ARG A 37 -9.89 4.25 -12.98
C ARG A 37 -11.15 4.29 -12.11
N ALA A 38 -12.19 3.55 -12.49
CA ALA A 38 -13.40 3.43 -11.69
C ALA A 38 -13.07 2.86 -10.29
N HIS A 39 -12.26 1.82 -10.22
CA HIS A 39 -11.81 1.25 -8.95
C HIS A 39 -11.06 2.29 -8.08
N LEU A 40 -10.21 3.12 -8.68
CA LEU A 40 -9.54 4.19 -7.96
C LEU A 40 -10.55 5.17 -7.35
N ILE A 41 -11.48 5.67 -8.16
CA ILE A 41 -12.39 6.75 -7.74
C ILE A 41 -13.46 6.23 -6.77
N ASP A 42 -14.10 5.11 -7.12
CA ASP A 42 -15.28 4.63 -6.41
C ASP A 42 -14.92 3.83 -5.15
N ASN A 43 -13.76 3.15 -5.16
CA ASN A 43 -13.36 2.27 -4.06
C ASN A 43 -12.16 2.81 -3.28
N LEU A 44 -11.00 3.04 -3.92
CA LEU A 44 -9.78 3.40 -3.19
C LEU A 44 -9.85 4.81 -2.60
N LEU A 45 -10.53 5.74 -3.27
CA LEU A 45 -10.79 7.11 -2.82
C LEU A 45 -12.22 7.32 -2.32
N GLY A 46 -13.06 6.29 -2.37
CA GLY A 46 -14.43 6.34 -1.88
C GLY A 46 -14.52 6.65 -0.39
N ALA A 47 -15.67 7.15 0.05
CA ALA A 47 -15.89 7.58 1.44
C ALA A 47 -15.67 6.45 2.48
N GLU A 48 -15.96 5.20 2.11
CA GLU A 48 -15.79 4.02 2.96
C GLU A 48 -14.35 3.49 2.97
N SER A 49 -13.44 4.05 2.15
CA SER A 49 -12.08 3.57 2.08
C SER A 49 -11.26 3.96 3.32
N PRO A 50 -10.65 2.99 4.03
CA PRO A 50 -9.75 3.29 5.13
C PRO A 50 -8.37 3.73 4.63
N LEU A 51 -8.13 3.68 3.32
CA LEU A 51 -6.82 3.93 2.74
C LEU A 51 -6.48 5.41 2.66
N ARG A 52 -5.21 5.70 2.83
CA ARG A 52 -4.58 6.96 2.44
C ARG A 52 -3.57 6.65 1.35
N LEU A 53 -3.79 7.21 0.18
CA LEU A 53 -2.92 7.00 -0.98
C LEU A 53 -1.87 8.10 -1.01
N VAL A 54 -0.62 7.70 -0.95
CA VAL A 54 0.55 8.59 -0.97
C VAL A 54 1.22 8.45 -2.33
N VAL A 55 1.58 9.56 -2.94
CA VAL A 55 2.22 9.60 -4.27
C VAL A 55 3.53 10.37 -4.23
N ALA A 56 4.51 9.87 -4.98
CA ALA A 56 5.68 10.65 -5.40
C ALA A 56 5.42 11.13 -6.83
N HIS A 57 5.42 12.44 -7.05
CA HIS A 57 5.07 13.05 -8.35
C HIS A 57 5.94 14.27 -8.66
N ASP A 58 5.93 14.71 -9.91
CA ASP A 58 6.48 16.02 -10.32
C ASP A 58 5.44 17.13 -10.26
N ASP A 59 5.82 18.31 -10.72
CA ASP A 59 4.98 19.49 -10.73
C ASP A 59 3.85 19.42 -11.79
N ASP A 60 4.02 18.56 -12.80
CA ASP A 60 3.01 18.28 -13.84
C ASP A 60 2.02 17.19 -13.44
N GLY A 61 2.13 16.65 -12.24
CA GLY A 61 1.25 15.61 -11.71
C GLY A 61 1.60 14.19 -12.16
N GLN A 62 2.74 14.01 -12.83
CA GLN A 62 3.21 12.67 -13.23
C GLN A 62 3.64 11.88 -12.00
N VAL A 63 3.00 10.74 -11.75
CA VAL A 63 3.25 9.87 -10.61
C VAL A 63 4.37 8.87 -10.91
N PHE A 64 5.37 8.81 -10.03
CA PHE A 64 6.53 7.92 -10.13
C PHE A 64 6.46 6.73 -9.19
N GLY A 65 5.71 6.86 -8.11
CA GLY A 65 5.54 5.80 -7.12
C GLY A 65 4.39 6.10 -6.18
N LEU A 66 3.94 5.07 -5.50
CA LEU A 66 2.82 5.12 -4.57
C LEU A 66 3.13 4.37 -3.28
N ALA A 67 2.45 4.77 -2.21
CA ALA A 67 2.16 3.90 -1.07
C ALA A 67 0.67 3.98 -0.73
N ALA A 68 0.13 2.86 -0.27
CA ALA A 68 -1.21 2.80 0.31
C ALA A 68 -1.06 2.46 1.80
N ILE A 69 -1.58 3.31 2.67
CA ILE A 69 -1.52 3.14 4.11
C ILE A 69 -2.90 3.23 4.75
N SER A 70 -3.04 2.64 5.92
CA SER A 70 -4.19 2.84 6.80
C SER A 70 -3.72 3.02 8.24
N LEU A 71 -4.48 3.79 9.02
CA LEU A 71 -4.23 3.98 10.44
C LEU A 71 -5.29 3.19 11.21
N THR A 72 -4.84 2.33 12.13
CA THR A 72 -5.71 1.46 12.92
C THR A 72 -5.46 1.63 14.42
N TYR A 73 -6.50 1.41 15.21
CA TYR A 73 -6.36 1.37 16.66
C TYR A 73 -6.10 -0.05 17.15
N SER A 74 -5.27 -0.16 18.20
CA SER A 74 -5.07 -1.42 18.92
C SER A 74 -6.31 -1.73 19.75
N LEU A 75 -6.75 -2.98 19.74
CA LEU A 75 -7.77 -3.46 20.65
C LEU A 75 -7.18 -3.86 22.01
N VAL A 76 -5.89 -4.08 22.07
CA VAL A 76 -5.20 -4.65 23.22
C VAL A 76 -4.49 -3.57 24.05
N ASP A 77 -3.95 -2.56 23.39
CA ASP A 77 -3.14 -1.55 24.05
C ASP A 77 -3.78 -0.15 23.91
N PRO A 78 -4.33 0.41 24.99
CA PRO A 78 -4.99 1.71 24.98
C PRO A 78 -4.04 2.88 25.27
N THR A 79 -2.76 2.62 25.57
CA THR A 79 -1.82 3.69 25.92
C THR A 79 -1.57 4.62 24.74
N PRO A 80 -1.38 5.93 24.95
CA PRO A 80 -1.15 6.88 23.88
C PRO A 80 -0.03 6.49 22.91
N GLU A 81 1.00 5.81 23.40
CA GLU A 81 2.19 5.41 22.65
C GLU A 81 1.95 4.16 21.80
N GLN A 82 0.96 3.31 22.16
CA GLN A 82 0.74 2.00 21.55
C GLN A 82 -0.62 1.85 20.88
N ARG A 83 -1.57 2.74 21.20
CA ARG A 83 -2.97 2.59 20.77
C ARG A 83 -3.19 2.73 19.27
N ARG A 84 -2.24 3.28 18.51
CA ARG A 84 -2.41 3.53 17.08
C ARG A 84 -1.24 3.03 16.27
N HIS A 85 -1.52 2.34 15.18
CA HIS A 85 -0.52 1.77 14.28
C HIS A 85 -0.79 2.22 12.85
N CYS A 86 0.28 2.35 12.07
CA CYS A 86 0.20 2.51 10.63
C CYS A 86 0.39 1.14 9.95
N GLN A 87 -0.47 0.82 9.01
CA GLN A 87 -0.35 -0.36 8.15
C GLN A 87 0.02 0.10 6.74
N LEU A 88 1.14 -0.37 6.21
CA LEU A 88 1.50 -0.18 4.82
C LEU A 88 0.93 -1.35 4.01
N LYS A 89 -0.02 -1.06 3.13
CA LYS A 89 -0.68 -2.06 2.28
C LYS A 89 0.08 -2.32 0.99
N GLU A 90 0.67 -1.28 0.43
CA GLU A 90 1.45 -1.36 -0.80
C GLU A 90 2.53 -0.28 -0.83
N LEU A 91 3.66 -0.59 -1.42
CA LEU A 91 4.69 0.35 -1.84
C LEU A 91 5.17 -0.05 -3.22
N TYR A 92 4.98 0.80 -4.20
CA TYR A 92 5.40 0.53 -5.56
C TYR A 92 6.06 1.75 -6.20
N VAL A 93 7.13 1.52 -6.92
CA VAL A 93 7.81 2.53 -7.73
C VAL A 93 7.80 2.07 -9.19
N ARG A 94 7.36 2.95 -10.07
CA ARG A 94 7.35 2.75 -11.53
C ARG A 94 8.65 2.12 -11.97
N SER A 95 8.58 1.07 -12.78
CA SER A 95 9.75 0.26 -13.16
C SER A 95 10.89 1.12 -13.75
N SER A 96 10.54 2.08 -14.61
CA SER A 96 11.48 3.02 -15.23
C SER A 96 12.09 4.07 -14.29
N LYS A 97 11.56 4.18 -13.06
CA LYS A 97 11.98 5.19 -12.05
C LYS A 97 12.60 4.57 -10.80
N ARG A 98 12.90 3.28 -10.83
CA ARG A 98 13.55 2.59 -9.71
C ARG A 98 15.01 3.02 -9.55
N ARG A 99 15.56 2.82 -8.34
CA ARG A 99 16.95 3.18 -7.96
C ARG A 99 17.23 4.68 -7.92
N LEU A 100 16.22 5.53 -7.96
CA LEU A 100 16.32 6.98 -7.84
C LEU A 100 15.95 7.51 -6.45
N GLY A 101 15.94 6.65 -5.43
CA GLY A 101 15.59 7.03 -4.05
C GLY A 101 14.10 7.26 -3.78
N ILE A 102 13.21 7.06 -4.78
CA ILE A 102 11.77 7.37 -4.68
C ILE A 102 11.10 6.55 -3.57
N GLY A 103 11.38 5.25 -3.50
CA GLY A 103 10.82 4.39 -2.45
C GLY A 103 11.21 4.86 -1.05
N LYS A 104 12.47 5.27 -0.86
CA LYS A 104 12.94 5.83 0.40
C LYS A 104 12.24 7.16 0.73
N ALA A 105 12.06 8.03 -0.25
CA ALA A 105 11.36 9.30 -0.07
C ALA A 105 9.90 9.09 0.35
N ILE A 106 9.20 8.13 -0.28
CA ILE A 106 7.83 7.76 0.08
C ILE A 106 7.81 7.21 1.52
N MET A 107 8.68 6.26 1.88
CA MET A 107 8.72 5.70 3.23
C MET A 107 9.06 6.74 4.29
N SER A 108 9.94 7.68 3.99
CA SER A 108 10.25 8.81 4.89
C SER A 108 9.04 9.70 5.13
N TRP A 109 8.24 9.95 4.09
CA TRP A 109 7.00 10.70 4.20
C TRP A 109 5.97 9.94 5.03
N VAL A 110 5.79 8.64 4.76
CA VAL A 110 4.88 7.76 5.51
C VAL A 110 5.25 7.71 6.98
N ALA A 111 6.55 7.61 7.29
CA ALA A 111 7.03 7.60 8.67
C ALA A 111 6.69 8.90 9.42
N ARG A 112 6.90 10.06 8.79
CA ARG A 112 6.48 11.35 9.37
C ARG A 112 4.97 11.41 9.57
N TYR A 113 4.20 11.07 8.53
CA TYR A 113 2.74 11.07 8.61
C TYR A 113 2.23 10.16 9.72
N ALA A 114 2.78 8.96 9.86
CA ALA A 114 2.44 8.04 10.94
C ALA A 114 2.75 8.63 12.32
N ALA A 115 3.94 9.20 12.49
CA ALA A 115 4.35 9.84 13.74
C ALA A 115 3.46 11.03 14.11
N ASP A 116 3.16 11.90 13.15
CA ASP A 116 2.27 13.08 13.33
C ASP A 116 0.85 12.67 13.70
N ASN A 117 0.44 11.45 13.33
CA ASN A 117 -0.85 10.85 13.68
C ASN A 117 -0.80 9.93 14.92
N GLY A 118 0.25 10.00 15.71
CA GLY A 118 0.38 9.27 16.98
C GLY A 118 0.75 7.80 16.83
N CYS A 119 1.18 7.34 15.66
CA CYS A 119 1.70 5.98 15.49
C CYS A 119 3.17 5.90 15.88
N ARG A 120 3.54 4.78 16.52
CA ARG A 120 4.94 4.50 16.88
C ARG A 120 5.55 3.35 16.09
N ARG A 121 4.75 2.72 15.20
CA ARG A 121 5.23 1.69 14.29
C ARG A 121 4.44 1.67 12.99
N ILE A 122 5.09 1.11 11.98
CA ILE A 122 4.49 0.79 10.68
C ILE A 122 4.70 -0.70 10.47
N ASP A 123 3.63 -1.43 10.19
CA ASP A 123 3.67 -2.87 9.92
C ASP A 123 3.28 -3.14 8.45
N TRP A 124 3.94 -4.11 7.82
CA TRP A 124 3.61 -4.58 6.47
C TRP A 124 4.10 -6.00 6.23
N PRO A 125 3.40 -6.78 5.39
CA PRO A 125 3.92 -8.04 4.88
C PRO A 125 4.78 -7.81 3.62
N VAL A 126 5.72 -8.70 3.39
CA VAL A 126 6.45 -8.84 2.14
C VAL A 126 6.51 -10.31 1.74
N LYS A 127 6.43 -10.62 0.44
CA LYS A 127 6.62 -12.00 0.00
C LYS A 127 8.02 -12.49 0.37
N ALA A 128 8.12 -13.67 1.00
CA ALA A 128 9.39 -14.25 1.42
C ALA A 128 10.39 -14.43 0.26
N THR A 129 9.89 -14.56 -0.98
CA THR A 129 10.69 -14.64 -2.20
C THR A 129 11.13 -13.29 -2.76
N ASN A 130 10.64 -12.17 -2.21
CA ASN A 130 11.01 -10.82 -2.67
C ASN A 130 12.30 -10.35 -1.99
N ALA A 131 13.42 -10.99 -2.28
CA ALA A 131 14.73 -10.67 -1.69
C ALA A 131 15.10 -9.18 -1.85
N ARG A 132 14.74 -8.56 -2.98
CA ARG A 132 15.00 -7.15 -3.23
C ARG A 132 14.20 -6.21 -2.33
N GLY A 133 12.92 -6.52 -2.11
CA GLY A 133 12.06 -5.78 -1.18
C GLY A 133 12.55 -5.93 0.25
N ILE A 134 12.92 -7.15 0.65
CA ILE A 134 13.46 -7.44 1.99
C ILE A 134 14.73 -6.60 2.24
N ALA A 135 15.71 -6.67 1.34
CA ALA A 135 16.95 -5.89 1.46
C ALA A 135 16.69 -4.36 1.50
N PHE A 136 15.71 -3.88 0.73
CA PHE A 136 15.32 -2.46 0.77
C PHE A 136 14.79 -2.07 2.15
N TYR A 137 13.88 -2.85 2.74
CA TYR A 137 13.30 -2.56 4.05
C TYR A 137 14.31 -2.70 5.18
N GLU A 138 15.16 -3.72 5.16
CA GLU A 138 16.28 -3.87 6.11
C GLU A 138 17.24 -2.66 6.04
N GLY A 139 17.50 -2.17 4.82
CA GLY A 139 18.28 -0.94 4.60
C GLY A 139 17.63 0.34 5.14
N LEU A 140 16.33 0.32 5.44
CA LEU A 140 15.63 1.40 6.16
C LEU A 140 15.67 1.23 7.68
N GLY A 141 16.23 0.12 8.19
CA GLY A 141 16.26 -0.22 9.62
C GLY A 141 15.02 -1.03 10.07
N ALA A 142 14.20 -1.51 9.15
CA ALA A 142 13.09 -2.39 9.50
C ALA A 142 13.58 -3.78 9.89
N GLN A 143 12.85 -4.44 10.79
CA GLN A 143 13.15 -5.78 11.27
C GLN A 143 12.02 -6.75 10.89
N GLN A 144 12.39 -7.97 10.53
CA GLN A 144 11.41 -9.03 10.27
C GLN A 144 10.77 -9.48 11.59
N VAL A 145 9.46 -9.67 11.56
CA VAL A 145 8.68 -10.22 12.69
C VAL A 145 8.49 -11.71 12.44
N VAL A 146 9.53 -12.49 12.73
CA VAL A 146 9.63 -13.91 12.35
C VAL A 146 8.64 -14.83 13.08
N GLU A 147 8.13 -14.42 14.24
CA GLU A 147 7.14 -15.16 15.01
C GLU A 147 5.69 -15.02 14.49
N ARG A 148 5.47 -14.20 13.48
CA ARG A 148 4.13 -14.00 12.89
C ARG A 148 3.96 -14.79 11.61
N LEU A 149 2.83 -15.49 11.53
CA LEU A 149 2.39 -16.20 10.32
C LEU A 149 1.24 -15.44 9.68
N SER A 150 1.16 -15.49 8.36
CA SER A 150 0.06 -14.92 7.59
C SER A 150 -0.90 -16.05 7.18
N PHE A 151 -2.19 -15.88 7.43
CA PHE A 151 -3.22 -16.83 7.04
C PHE A 151 -4.15 -16.19 6.01
N ARG A 152 -4.68 -17.03 5.12
CA ARG A 152 -5.68 -16.65 4.13
C ARG A 152 -6.79 -17.69 4.09
N LEU A 153 -8.02 -17.24 4.23
CA LEU A 153 -9.20 -18.05 3.96
C LEU A 153 -9.80 -17.57 2.63
N SER A 154 -9.84 -18.46 1.66
CA SER A 154 -10.33 -18.17 0.30
C SER A 154 -11.46 -19.11 -0.06
N GLU A 155 -12.14 -18.85 -1.20
CA GLU A 155 -13.11 -19.80 -1.74
C GLU A 155 -12.44 -21.15 -2.11
N PRO A 156 -13.14 -22.29 -1.93
CA PRO A 156 -14.53 -22.44 -1.48
C PRO A 156 -14.72 -22.37 0.05
N ASN A 157 -13.66 -22.52 0.85
CA ASN A 157 -13.72 -22.64 2.32
C ASN A 157 -14.36 -21.40 2.98
N LEU A 158 -14.25 -20.23 2.36
CA LEU A 158 -14.89 -19.00 2.85
C LEU A 158 -16.42 -19.14 2.83
N SER A 159 -16.98 -19.63 1.71
CA SER A 159 -18.42 -19.86 1.57
C SER A 159 -18.91 -20.98 2.48
N GLU A 160 -18.14 -22.05 2.62
CA GLU A 160 -18.46 -23.17 3.51
C GLU A 160 -18.55 -22.69 4.97
N LEU A 161 -17.56 -21.94 5.45
CA LEU A 161 -17.55 -21.39 6.80
C LEU A 161 -18.70 -20.40 7.03
N ALA A 162 -19.10 -19.65 6.00
CA ALA A 162 -20.25 -18.73 6.05
C ALA A 162 -21.61 -19.44 6.03
N GLY A 163 -21.66 -20.79 5.91
CA GLY A 163 -22.89 -21.56 5.79
C GLY A 163 -23.60 -21.36 4.45
N LYS A 164 -22.90 -20.88 3.42
CA LYS A 164 -23.43 -20.72 2.07
C LYS A 164 -23.06 -21.96 1.25
N SER A 165 -24.05 -22.80 0.90
CA SER A 165 -23.83 -23.91 -0.03
C SER A 165 -23.36 -23.34 -1.36
N SER A 166 -22.25 -23.90 -1.88
CA SER A 166 -21.82 -23.62 -3.24
C SER A 166 -22.93 -24.10 -4.19
N GLY A 167 -23.63 -23.16 -4.82
CA GLY A 167 -24.63 -23.44 -5.84
C GLY A 167 -23.97 -23.74 -7.17
#